data_a4c11db02600ca0321c6c7cf03235d83
#
_entry.id   a4c11db02600ca0321c6c7cf03235d83
#
_cell.length_a   1.000
_cell.length_b   1.000
_cell.length_c   1.000
_cell.angle_alpha   90.00
_cell.angle_beta   90.00
_cell.angle_gamma   90.00
#
_symmetry.space_group_name_H-M   'P 1'
#
loop_
_entity.id
_entity.type
_entity.pdbx_description
1 polymer ?
#
loop_
_entity_poly.entity_id
_entity_poly.type
_entity_poly.pdbx_seq_one_letter_code
_entity_poly.pdbx_strand_id
1 'polypeptide(L)'
;MHHRNDRREDIAMWAVRVAWLCVFIGCLFFNTAARAQEHPSEPHRHPEAQAIENPLESTADSRRIGRQRYVFMCRECHGNSGRGDGDMSHAGGVPSDFTDDVWKYGESDGALFTVIKDGVTADMQSYANRLSDDDIWHVINYLRSLAE
;
A
#
# COMPACT_ATOMS: atom_id res chain seq x y z
N MET A 1 39.59 -12.56 -57.30
CA MET A 1 39.73 -12.27 -55.85
C MET A 1 38.61 -11.42 -55.29
N HIS A 2 37.42 -11.34 -55.86
CA HIS A 2 36.32 -10.39 -55.44
C HIS A 2 35.21 -11.02 -54.60
N HIS A 3 35.14 -12.35 -54.53
CA HIS A 3 34.01 -13.07 -53.90
C HIS A 3 34.13 -13.31 -52.39
N ARG A 4 35.21 -12.91 -51.73
CA ARG A 4 35.44 -13.18 -50.30
C ARG A 4 35.09 -12.00 -49.40
N ASN A 5 35.01 -10.81 -49.97
CA ASN A 5 34.71 -9.60 -49.25
C ASN A 5 33.19 -9.42 -49.02
N ASP A 6 32.42 -9.79 -50.01
CA ASP A 6 30.93 -9.65 -50.00
C ASP A 6 30.28 -10.46 -48.90
N ARG A 7 30.72 -11.69 -48.66
CA ARG A 7 30.20 -12.56 -47.58
C ARG A 7 30.48 -12.07 -46.17
N ARG A 8 31.55 -11.31 -45.96
CA ARG A 8 31.88 -10.75 -44.64
C ARG A 8 31.00 -9.56 -44.27
N GLU A 9 30.64 -8.76 -45.26
CA GLU A 9 29.75 -7.62 -45.10
C GLU A 9 28.31 -8.07 -44.87
N ASP A 10 27.85 -9.11 -45.56
CA ASP A 10 26.53 -9.70 -45.33
C ASP A 10 26.37 -10.30 -43.92
N ILE A 11 27.40 -10.99 -43.42
CA ILE A 11 27.41 -11.56 -42.07
C ILE A 11 27.41 -10.44 -41.01
N ALA A 12 28.17 -9.38 -41.24
CA ALA A 12 28.21 -8.23 -40.31
C ALA A 12 26.86 -7.50 -40.25
N MET A 13 26.23 -7.27 -41.41
CA MET A 13 24.90 -6.64 -41.45
C MET A 13 23.83 -7.55 -40.86
N TRP A 14 23.90 -8.86 -41.05
CA TRP A 14 22.97 -9.80 -40.42
C TRP A 14 23.11 -9.81 -38.89
N ALA A 15 24.34 -9.82 -38.39
CA ALA A 15 24.62 -9.78 -36.94
C ALA A 15 24.08 -8.49 -36.27
N VAL A 16 24.24 -7.35 -36.96
CA VAL A 16 23.70 -6.05 -36.46
C VAL A 16 22.17 -6.07 -36.44
N ARG A 17 21.52 -6.61 -37.49
CA ARG A 17 20.05 -6.73 -37.54
C ARG A 17 19.49 -7.64 -36.46
N VAL A 18 20.14 -8.78 -36.18
CA VAL A 18 19.74 -9.68 -35.08
C VAL A 18 19.95 -9.04 -33.74
N ALA A 19 21.04 -8.31 -33.50
CA ALA A 19 21.28 -7.59 -32.26
C ALA A 19 20.20 -6.51 -32.01
N TRP A 20 19.82 -5.76 -33.04
CA TRP A 20 18.73 -4.76 -32.90
C TRP A 20 17.37 -5.42 -32.66
N LEU A 21 17.08 -6.56 -33.28
CA LEU A 21 15.85 -7.31 -33.00
C LEU A 21 15.79 -7.82 -31.56
N CYS A 22 16.91 -8.33 -31.05
CA CYS A 22 16.98 -8.76 -29.63
C CYS A 22 16.80 -7.61 -28.64
N VAL A 23 17.35 -6.42 -28.95
CA VAL A 23 17.15 -5.22 -28.14
C VAL A 23 15.70 -4.78 -28.19
N PHE A 24 15.07 -4.77 -29.37
CA PHE A 24 13.65 -4.40 -29.50
C PHE A 24 12.71 -5.40 -28.80
N ILE A 25 12.96 -6.69 -28.93
CA ILE A 25 12.17 -7.73 -28.24
C ILE A 25 12.40 -7.65 -26.72
N GLY A 26 13.64 -7.42 -26.26
CA GLY A 26 13.95 -7.22 -24.85
C GLY A 26 13.23 -6.01 -24.24
N CYS A 27 13.14 -4.90 -24.98
CA CYS A 27 12.40 -3.71 -24.53
C CYS A 27 10.88 -3.92 -24.45
N LEU A 28 10.31 -4.82 -25.26
CA LEU A 28 8.88 -5.13 -25.20
C LEU A 28 8.50 -5.99 -23.99
N PHE A 29 9.43 -6.77 -23.44
CA PHE A 29 9.19 -7.58 -22.25
C PHE A 29 9.47 -6.85 -20.93
N PHE A 30 10.20 -5.73 -20.95
CA PHE A 30 10.48 -4.93 -19.74
C PHE A 30 9.42 -3.88 -19.40
N ASN A 31 8.38 -3.73 -20.22
CA ASN A 31 7.25 -2.83 -19.92
C ASN A 31 6.11 -3.51 -19.16
N THR A 32 6.38 -4.53 -18.34
CA THR A 32 5.55 -4.81 -17.20
C THR A 32 5.91 -3.78 -16.11
N ALA A 33 5.62 -2.51 -16.37
CA ALA A 33 5.49 -1.55 -15.29
C ALA A 33 4.57 -2.20 -14.27
N ALA A 34 5.09 -2.47 -13.08
CA ALA A 34 4.25 -2.71 -11.92
C ALA A 34 3.28 -1.52 -11.90
N ARG A 35 2.05 -1.74 -12.38
CA ARG A 35 0.97 -0.82 -12.10
C ARG A 35 0.87 -0.82 -10.60
N ALA A 36 1.38 0.22 -9.97
CA ALA A 36 0.89 0.57 -8.66
C ALA A 36 -0.63 0.51 -8.81
N GLN A 37 -1.27 -0.40 -8.11
CA GLN A 37 -2.72 -0.44 -8.09
C GLN A 37 -3.13 0.92 -7.54
N GLU A 38 -3.63 1.78 -8.44
CA GLU A 38 -4.27 3.01 -8.01
C GLU A 38 -5.45 2.54 -7.17
N HIS A 39 -5.36 2.77 -5.88
CA HIS A 39 -6.47 2.53 -4.98
C HIS A 39 -7.67 3.31 -5.52
N PRO A 40 -8.85 2.67 -5.61
CA PRO A 40 -10.06 3.39 -5.99
C PRO A 40 -10.22 4.60 -5.07
N SER A 41 -10.50 5.76 -5.65
CA SER A 41 -10.77 6.98 -4.89
C SER A 41 -12.07 6.91 -4.10
N GLU A 42 -12.94 5.94 -4.42
CA GLU A 42 -14.19 5.70 -3.73
C GLU A 42 -14.03 4.70 -2.58
N PRO A 43 -14.77 4.87 -1.49
CA PRO A 43 -14.77 3.94 -0.37
C PRO A 43 -15.09 2.52 -0.81
N HIS A 44 -14.21 1.57 -0.54
CA HIS A 44 -14.40 0.18 -0.91
C HIS A 44 -13.99 -0.73 0.26
N ARG A 45 -14.52 -1.95 0.26
CA ARG A 45 -14.21 -2.97 1.26
C ARG A 45 -13.28 -4.01 0.66
N HIS A 46 -12.45 -4.60 1.51
CA HIS A 46 -11.55 -5.71 1.19
C HIS A 46 -12.11 -7.02 1.79
N PRO A 47 -13.04 -7.69 1.12
CA PRO A 47 -13.65 -8.91 1.66
C PRO A 47 -12.61 -10.04 1.86
N GLU A 48 -11.58 -10.08 1.04
CA GLU A 48 -10.45 -11.02 1.14
C GLU A 48 -9.62 -10.81 2.41
N ALA A 49 -9.58 -9.58 2.92
CA ALA A 49 -8.82 -9.25 4.11
C ALA A 49 -9.50 -9.67 5.42
N GLN A 50 -10.78 -10.02 5.37
CA GLN A 50 -11.53 -10.43 6.59
C GLN A 50 -10.97 -11.69 7.25
N ALA A 51 -10.33 -12.56 6.49
CA ALA A 51 -9.70 -13.77 6.97
C ALA A 51 -8.30 -13.59 7.55
N ILE A 52 -7.74 -12.38 7.45
CA ILE A 52 -6.41 -12.07 8.00
C ILE A 52 -6.56 -11.80 9.50
N GLU A 53 -5.93 -12.65 10.30
CA GLU A 53 -5.93 -12.51 11.76
C GLU A 53 -4.73 -11.65 12.20
N ASN A 54 -4.93 -10.89 13.28
CA ASN A 54 -3.83 -10.14 13.90
C ASN A 54 -2.87 -11.13 14.58
N PRO A 55 -1.61 -11.24 14.16
CA PRO A 55 -0.66 -12.16 14.75
C PRO A 55 -0.15 -11.71 16.12
N LEU A 56 -0.43 -10.44 16.51
CA LEU A 56 0.06 -9.85 17.75
C LEU A 56 -1.06 -9.81 18.80
N GLU A 57 -0.78 -10.41 19.96
CA GLU A 57 -1.68 -10.31 21.10
C GLU A 57 -1.87 -8.84 21.56
N SER A 58 -3.11 -8.46 21.93
CA SER A 58 -3.44 -7.14 22.44
C SER A 58 -2.99 -6.96 23.89
N THR A 59 -1.69 -6.92 24.11
CA THR A 59 -1.09 -6.65 25.43
C THR A 59 -1.04 -5.15 25.73
N ALA A 60 -0.81 -4.80 26.98
CA ALA A 60 -0.58 -3.39 27.37
C ALA A 60 0.60 -2.77 26.62
N ASP A 61 1.67 -3.55 26.36
CA ASP A 61 2.82 -3.10 25.59
C ASP A 61 2.49 -2.91 24.11
N SER A 62 1.75 -3.83 23.53
CA SER A 62 1.28 -3.70 22.14
C SER A 62 0.46 -2.43 21.96
N ARG A 63 -0.52 -2.19 22.82
CA ARG A 63 -1.35 -0.98 22.80
C ARG A 63 -0.53 0.30 23.03
N ARG A 64 0.46 0.26 23.88
CA ARG A 64 1.39 1.40 24.10
C ARG A 64 2.21 1.73 22.86
N ILE A 65 2.75 0.72 22.18
CA ILE A 65 3.48 0.91 20.89
C ILE A 65 2.51 1.47 19.85
N GLY A 66 1.34 0.86 19.69
CA GLY A 66 0.31 1.30 18.76
C GLY A 66 -0.10 2.76 19.01
N ARG A 67 -0.31 3.15 20.29
CA ARG A 67 -0.60 4.54 20.64
C ARG A 67 0.51 5.50 20.21
N GLN A 68 1.77 5.11 20.37
CA GLN A 68 2.89 5.96 19.92
C GLN A 68 2.83 6.18 18.40
N ARG A 69 2.64 5.11 17.61
CA ARG A 69 2.49 5.23 16.16
C ARG A 69 1.28 6.06 15.76
N TYR A 70 0.14 5.83 16.41
CA TYR A 70 -1.09 6.58 16.20
C TYR A 70 -0.88 8.09 16.41
N VAL A 71 -0.26 8.50 17.51
CA VAL A 71 0.00 9.92 17.82
C VAL A 71 0.84 10.60 16.74
N PHE A 72 1.80 9.89 16.13
CA PHE A 72 2.67 10.48 15.11
C PHE A 72 2.07 10.45 13.70
N MET A 73 1.22 9.46 13.38
CA MET A 73 0.83 9.20 12.00
C MET A 73 -0.66 9.41 11.73
N CYS A 74 -1.52 9.33 12.74
CA CYS A 74 -2.97 9.20 12.55
C CYS A 74 -3.75 10.34 13.22
N ARG A 75 -3.26 10.81 14.37
CA ARG A 75 -3.94 11.76 15.25
C ARG A 75 -4.39 13.04 14.55
N GLU A 76 -3.60 13.56 13.62
CA GLU A 76 -3.90 14.85 12.99
C GLU A 76 -5.22 14.83 12.22
N CYS A 77 -5.60 13.69 11.69
CA CYS A 77 -6.89 13.48 11.02
C CYS A 77 -7.90 12.84 11.97
N HIS A 78 -7.52 11.78 12.70
CA HIS A 78 -8.44 10.99 13.52
C HIS A 78 -8.66 11.51 14.94
N GLY A 79 -7.96 12.58 15.34
CA GLY A 79 -8.10 13.18 16.68
C GLY A 79 -7.31 12.43 17.77
N ASN A 80 -7.20 13.05 18.94
CA ASN A 80 -6.48 12.46 20.06
C ASN A 80 -7.18 11.23 20.68
N SER A 81 -8.50 11.21 20.58
CA SER A 81 -9.39 10.16 21.10
C SER A 81 -9.89 9.20 20.03
N GLY A 82 -9.49 9.38 18.77
CA GLY A 82 -9.91 8.52 17.67
C GLY A 82 -11.32 8.79 17.13
N ARG A 83 -11.88 9.98 17.41
CA ARG A 83 -13.25 10.35 17.01
C ARG A 83 -13.37 10.99 15.63
N GLY A 84 -12.31 11.02 14.85
CA GLY A 84 -12.31 11.68 13.54
C GLY A 84 -12.32 13.22 13.63
N ASP A 85 -12.02 13.78 14.79
CA ASP A 85 -12.07 15.20 15.14
C ASP A 85 -10.68 15.86 15.20
N GLY A 86 -9.71 15.34 14.44
CA GLY A 86 -8.38 15.91 14.35
C GLY A 86 -8.36 17.25 13.61
N ASP A 87 -7.29 18.02 13.80
CA ASP A 87 -7.13 19.36 13.21
C ASP A 87 -7.16 19.33 11.66
N MET A 88 -6.73 18.22 11.05
CA MET A 88 -6.73 17.99 9.60
C MET A 88 -8.00 17.32 9.09
N SER A 89 -8.99 17.07 9.92
CA SER A 89 -10.25 16.40 9.54
C SER A 89 -11.07 17.18 8.49
N HIS A 90 -10.79 18.46 8.30
CA HIS A 90 -11.46 19.30 7.31
C HIS A 90 -10.71 19.41 5.97
N ALA A 91 -9.51 18.84 5.87
CA ALA A 91 -8.67 18.94 4.67
C ALA A 91 -9.06 17.94 3.58
N GLY A 92 -9.93 16.97 3.88
CA GLY A 92 -10.33 15.89 3.00
C GLY A 92 -11.66 15.27 3.40
N GLY A 93 -11.82 13.97 3.24
CA GLY A 93 -13.00 13.24 3.68
C GLY A 93 -13.16 13.23 5.21
N VAL A 94 -14.32 12.77 5.68
CA VAL A 94 -14.58 12.61 7.12
C VAL A 94 -13.82 11.40 7.64
N PRO A 95 -12.81 11.57 8.51
CA PRO A 95 -12.09 10.46 9.13
C PRO A 95 -13.04 9.56 9.93
N SER A 96 -12.69 8.27 10.04
CA SER A 96 -13.49 7.34 10.85
C SER A 96 -13.38 7.69 12.32
N ASP A 97 -14.52 7.61 13.03
CA ASP A 97 -14.59 7.52 14.47
C ASP A 97 -14.32 6.06 14.86
N PHE A 98 -13.33 5.82 15.70
CA PHE A 98 -12.96 4.49 16.18
C PHE A 98 -13.62 4.14 17.54
N THR A 99 -14.46 5.04 18.06
CA THR A 99 -15.15 4.87 19.33
C THR A 99 -16.62 4.50 19.15
N ASP A 100 -17.10 4.48 17.91
CA ASP A 100 -18.45 4.06 17.56
C ASP A 100 -18.47 2.65 16.91
N ASP A 101 -19.67 2.14 16.64
CA ASP A 101 -19.88 0.82 16.03
C ASP A 101 -19.85 0.84 14.49
N VAL A 102 -19.49 1.99 13.86
CA VAL A 102 -19.58 2.17 12.40
C VAL A 102 -18.20 2.02 11.74
N TRP A 103 -17.88 0.83 11.29
CA TRP A 103 -16.65 0.53 10.56
C TRP A 103 -16.87 0.58 9.03
N LYS A 104 -16.65 1.75 8.44
CA LYS A 104 -16.96 2.03 7.03
C LYS A 104 -16.34 1.03 6.03
N TYR A 105 -15.12 0.59 6.31
CA TYR A 105 -14.32 -0.24 5.38
C TYR A 105 -14.19 -1.69 5.79
N GLY A 106 -14.84 -2.08 6.86
CA GLY A 106 -14.82 -3.40 7.46
C GLY A 106 -14.32 -3.36 8.89
N GLU A 107 -14.84 -4.29 9.70
CA GLU A 107 -14.62 -4.33 11.15
C GLU A 107 -13.56 -5.35 11.60
N SER A 108 -13.09 -6.25 10.72
CA SER A 108 -12.07 -7.22 11.10
C SER A 108 -10.69 -6.56 11.19
N ASP A 109 -9.79 -7.13 11.98
CA ASP A 109 -8.41 -6.65 12.09
C ASP A 109 -7.69 -6.67 10.75
N GLY A 110 -7.94 -7.71 9.93
CA GLY A 110 -7.40 -7.79 8.59
C GLY A 110 -7.90 -6.69 7.66
N ALA A 111 -9.18 -6.32 7.76
CA ALA A 111 -9.72 -5.18 7.00
C ALA A 111 -9.05 -3.88 7.41
N LEU A 112 -8.88 -3.63 8.71
CA LEU A 112 -8.17 -2.45 9.22
C LEU A 112 -6.70 -2.45 8.79
N PHE A 113 -6.04 -3.60 8.83
CA PHE A 113 -4.67 -3.75 8.37
C PHE A 113 -4.52 -3.33 6.91
N THR A 114 -5.39 -3.83 6.03
CA THR A 114 -5.36 -3.51 4.61
C THR A 114 -5.65 -2.03 4.35
N VAL A 115 -6.64 -1.45 5.04
CA VAL A 115 -6.96 -0.02 4.96
C VAL A 115 -5.77 0.85 5.36
N ILE A 116 -5.05 0.50 6.41
CA ILE A 116 -3.88 1.27 6.85
C ILE A 116 -2.70 1.03 5.90
N LYS A 117 -2.42 -0.22 5.56
CA LYS A 117 -1.27 -0.59 4.74
C LYS A 117 -1.37 -0.02 3.34
N ASP A 118 -2.49 -0.22 2.68
CA ASP A 118 -2.66 0.08 1.25
C ASP A 118 -3.34 1.44 1.02
N GLY A 119 -3.97 1.99 2.06
CA GLY A 119 -4.81 3.18 1.94
C GLY A 119 -6.21 2.82 1.45
N VAL A 120 -7.13 3.78 1.41
CA VAL A 120 -8.53 3.55 1.00
C VAL A 120 -9.14 4.74 0.26
N THR A 121 -8.54 5.90 0.35
CA THR A 121 -8.93 7.13 -0.36
C THR A 121 -7.69 7.99 -0.63
N ALA A 122 -7.85 9.05 -1.41
CA ALA A 122 -6.80 10.05 -1.62
C ALA A 122 -6.35 10.71 -0.30
N ASP A 123 -7.25 10.82 0.68
CA ASP A 123 -6.99 11.43 1.97
C ASP A 123 -6.41 10.43 2.98
N MET A 124 -6.83 9.17 2.93
CA MET A 124 -6.27 8.07 3.70
C MET A 124 -5.33 7.24 2.82
N GLN A 125 -4.14 7.76 2.61
CA GLN A 125 -3.12 7.17 1.76
C GLN A 125 -2.44 5.95 2.40
N SER A 126 -1.73 5.17 1.58
CA SER A 126 -0.94 4.03 2.02
C SER A 126 0.13 4.40 3.06
N TYR A 127 0.24 3.59 4.10
CA TYR A 127 1.30 3.65 5.11
C TYR A 127 2.38 2.58 4.95
N ALA A 128 2.32 1.74 3.91
CA ALA A 128 3.26 0.63 3.71
C ALA A 128 4.75 1.05 3.70
N ASN A 129 5.05 2.28 3.29
CA ASN A 129 6.41 2.82 3.27
C ASN A 129 6.82 3.56 4.56
N ARG A 130 5.90 3.70 5.52
CA ARG A 130 6.09 4.48 6.77
C ARG A 130 5.98 3.64 8.04
N LEU A 131 5.25 2.53 7.97
CA LEU A 131 5.02 1.61 9.08
C LEU A 131 5.36 0.18 8.62
N SER A 132 5.99 -0.59 9.51
CA SER A 132 6.11 -2.04 9.33
C SER A 132 4.75 -2.72 9.56
N ASP A 133 4.62 -3.95 9.10
CA ASP A 133 3.41 -4.74 9.35
C ASP A 133 3.13 -4.89 10.85
N ASP A 134 4.17 -5.11 11.66
CA ASP A 134 4.04 -5.18 13.12
C ASP A 134 3.58 -3.83 13.72
N ASP A 135 4.09 -2.70 13.23
CA ASP A 135 3.64 -1.38 13.67
C ASP A 135 2.14 -1.18 13.39
N ILE A 136 1.67 -1.63 12.22
CA ILE A 136 0.24 -1.56 11.85
C ILE A 136 -0.59 -2.43 12.81
N TRP A 137 -0.15 -3.66 13.10
CA TRP A 137 -0.84 -4.53 14.05
C TRP A 137 -0.90 -3.95 15.46
N HIS A 138 0.18 -3.32 15.91
CA HIS A 138 0.17 -2.60 17.18
C HIS A 138 -0.82 -1.42 17.17
N VAL A 139 -0.90 -0.68 16.06
CA VAL A 139 -1.91 0.40 15.90
C VAL A 139 -3.31 -0.17 16.00
N ILE A 140 -3.61 -1.30 15.35
CA ILE A 140 -4.92 -1.94 15.42
C ILE A 140 -5.28 -2.33 16.85
N ASN A 141 -4.34 -2.93 17.59
CA ASN A 141 -4.54 -3.24 19.01
C ASN A 141 -4.86 -1.99 19.88
N TYR A 142 -4.26 -0.86 19.53
CA TYR A 142 -4.59 0.40 20.16
C TYR A 142 -5.97 0.91 19.75
N LEU A 143 -6.33 0.89 18.46
CA LEU A 143 -7.64 1.33 17.97
C LEU A 143 -8.77 0.54 18.65
N ARG A 144 -8.61 -0.78 18.80
CA ARG A 144 -9.60 -1.62 19.52
C ARG A 144 -9.82 -1.16 20.97
N SER A 145 -8.78 -0.70 21.63
CA SER A 145 -8.87 -0.23 23.00
C SER A 145 -9.53 1.15 23.15
N LEU A 146 -9.85 1.84 22.05
CA LEU A 146 -10.59 3.11 22.09
C LEU A 146 -12.10 2.90 22.19
N ALA A 147 -12.61 1.75 21.76
CA ALA A 147 -14.03 1.38 21.81
C ALA A 147 -14.41 0.64 23.10
N GLU A 148 -13.45 0.34 23.98
CA GLU A 148 -13.67 -0.29 25.30
C GLU A 148 -14.04 0.77 26.35
#